data_e04d8dab7220cf01701bcb40f48aa33d
#
_entry.id   e04d8dab7220cf01701bcb40f48aa33d
#
_cell.length_a   1.000
_cell.length_b   1.000
_cell.length_c   1.000
_cell.angle_alpha   90.00
_cell.angle_beta   90.00
_cell.angle_gamma   90.00
#
_symmetry.space_group_name_H-M   'P 1'
#
loop_
_entity.id
_entity.type
_entity.pdbx_description
1 polymer ?
#
loop_
_entity_poly.entity_id
_entity_poly.type
_entity_poly.pdbx_seq_one_letter_code
_entity_poly.pdbx_strand_id
1 'polypeptide(L)'
;MKKTAIICIAAGLIILVNMMIADAASEAFKENIYNPGQLKPIDSTLKVKVGDLAPDFTLPSVAGDDVTLSQYRGKKNVVISFVPAAWTPVCSDQWPGYNIVKQMFDENDAVLLGITVDNLPTLYAWTKQMGHLWFPVLSDFWPHGAVAEKYGVLRPSGVSERALIFINKKGIIQDIQVSDINVRPDLAQCATTLEKMNK
;
A
#
# COMPACT_ATOMS: atom_id res chain seq x y z
N MET A 1 13.31 -37.37 34.30
CA MET A 1 14.08 -36.12 34.16
C MET A 1 14.81 -35.96 32.80
N LYS A 2 15.37 -37.01 32.16
CA LYS A 2 16.11 -36.89 30.89
C LYS A 2 15.24 -36.53 29.65
N LYS A 3 13.97 -36.97 29.57
CA LYS A 3 13.06 -36.67 28.42
C LYS A 3 12.61 -35.21 28.38
N THR A 4 12.40 -34.57 29.50
CA THR A 4 11.97 -33.18 29.58
C THR A 4 13.07 -32.20 29.15
N ALA A 5 14.33 -32.49 29.49
CA ALA A 5 15.48 -31.71 29.08
C ALA A 5 15.69 -31.69 27.55
N ILE A 6 15.49 -32.85 26.91
CA ILE A 6 15.65 -33.01 25.44
C ILE A 6 14.57 -32.20 24.69
N ILE A 7 13.34 -32.18 25.17
CA ILE A 7 12.23 -31.42 24.56
C ILE A 7 12.50 -29.92 24.67
N CYS A 8 13.00 -29.42 25.80
CA CYS A 8 13.33 -28.00 25.97
C CYS A 8 14.50 -27.55 25.06
N ILE A 9 15.51 -28.42 24.87
CA ILE A 9 16.65 -28.11 23.98
C ILE A 9 16.19 -28.05 22.52
N ALA A 10 15.33 -29.00 22.08
CA ALA A 10 14.81 -29.02 20.73
C ALA A 10 13.92 -27.80 20.44
N ALA A 11 13.06 -27.41 21.38
CA ALA A 11 12.22 -26.21 21.26
C ALA A 11 13.06 -24.93 21.19
N GLY A 12 14.08 -24.80 22.01
CA GLY A 12 15.01 -23.66 21.98
C GLY A 12 15.78 -23.57 20.66
N LEU A 13 16.22 -24.69 20.10
CA LEU A 13 16.93 -24.74 18.83
C LEU A 13 16.01 -24.31 17.67
N ILE A 14 14.74 -24.76 17.66
CA ILE A 14 13.75 -24.38 16.64
C ILE A 14 13.47 -22.88 16.68
N ILE A 15 13.35 -22.28 17.87
CA ILE A 15 13.13 -20.84 18.03
C ILE A 15 14.33 -20.04 17.50
N LEU A 16 15.56 -20.45 17.85
CA LEU A 16 16.78 -19.80 17.37
C LEU A 16 16.94 -19.89 15.85
N VAL A 17 16.65 -21.04 15.25
CA VAL A 17 16.70 -21.22 13.80
C VAL A 17 15.65 -20.33 13.10
N ASN A 18 14.43 -20.25 13.62
CA ASN A 18 13.41 -19.38 13.06
C ASN A 18 13.76 -17.88 13.18
N MET A 19 14.38 -17.44 14.26
CA MET A 19 14.87 -16.07 14.41
C MET A 19 16.00 -15.78 13.41
N MET A 20 16.95 -16.67 13.23
CA MET A 20 18.04 -16.50 12.24
C MET A 20 17.53 -16.46 10.81
N ILE A 21 16.50 -17.25 10.46
CA ILE A 21 15.87 -17.23 9.13
C ILE A 21 15.12 -15.91 8.91
N ALA A 22 14.41 -15.42 9.93
CA ALA A 22 13.69 -14.15 9.86
C ALA A 22 14.65 -12.97 9.69
N ASP A 23 15.78 -12.94 10.41
CA ASP A 23 16.81 -11.92 10.26
C ASP A 23 17.48 -11.96 8.88
N ALA A 24 17.82 -13.15 8.39
CA ALA A 24 18.42 -13.32 7.06
C ALA A 24 17.46 -12.88 5.93
N ALA A 25 16.15 -13.18 6.05
CA ALA A 25 15.14 -12.72 5.11
C ALA A 25 14.97 -11.20 5.16
N SER A 26 15.03 -10.59 6.35
CA SER A 26 14.97 -9.14 6.55
C SER A 26 16.18 -8.44 5.93
N GLU A 27 17.39 -8.96 6.11
CA GLU A 27 18.61 -8.40 5.50
C GLU A 27 18.58 -8.55 3.96
N ALA A 28 18.22 -9.73 3.42
CA ALA A 28 18.08 -9.93 1.98
C ALA A 28 17.04 -8.99 1.35
N PHE A 29 15.98 -8.62 2.09
CA PHE A 29 15.02 -7.62 1.65
C PHE A 29 15.67 -6.24 1.55
N LYS A 30 16.40 -5.83 2.58
CA LYS A 30 17.09 -4.53 2.61
C LYS A 30 18.13 -4.38 1.50
N GLU A 31 18.88 -5.43 1.20
CA GLU A 31 19.88 -5.45 0.13
C GLU A 31 19.28 -5.26 -1.27
N ASN A 32 18.00 -5.68 -1.46
CA ASN A 32 17.30 -5.53 -2.72
C ASN A 32 16.58 -4.18 -2.88
N ILE A 33 16.59 -3.31 -1.86
CA ILE A 33 15.95 -1.99 -1.92
C ILE A 33 16.82 -1.03 -2.74
N TYR A 34 16.28 -0.58 -3.86
CA TYR A 34 16.90 0.46 -4.69
C TYR A 34 16.60 1.85 -4.10
N ASN A 35 17.65 2.56 -3.70
CA ASN A 35 17.53 3.93 -3.22
C ASN A 35 17.70 4.93 -4.37
N PRO A 36 16.65 5.61 -4.82
CA PRO A 36 16.72 6.59 -5.91
C PRO A 36 17.36 7.93 -5.47
N GLY A 37 17.74 8.07 -4.20
CA GLY A 37 18.17 9.35 -3.63
C GLY A 37 16.99 10.30 -3.38
N GLN A 38 17.30 11.59 -3.23
CA GLN A 38 16.31 12.64 -3.00
C GLN A 38 15.63 13.04 -4.31
N LEU A 39 14.32 12.93 -4.36
CA LEU A 39 13.51 13.28 -5.53
C LEU A 39 12.77 14.61 -5.30
N LYS A 40 12.35 15.26 -6.39
CA LYS A 40 11.47 16.44 -6.31
C LYS A 40 10.19 16.06 -5.53
N PRO A 41 9.79 16.77 -4.49
CA PRO A 41 8.70 16.40 -3.60
C PRO A 41 7.40 16.05 -4.31
N ILE A 42 6.89 16.92 -5.18
CA ILE A 42 5.68 16.74 -5.98
C ILE A 42 6.01 17.16 -7.41
N ASP A 43 5.63 16.35 -8.41
CA ASP A 43 5.93 16.59 -9.82
C ASP A 43 4.78 16.24 -10.77
N SER A 44 3.55 16.36 -10.28
CA SER A 44 2.34 16.16 -11.08
C SER A 44 1.30 17.25 -10.76
N THR A 45 0.18 17.24 -11.49
CA THR A 45 -0.94 18.15 -11.27
C THR A 45 -2.22 17.34 -11.17
N LEU A 46 -2.93 17.47 -10.05
CA LEU A 46 -4.20 16.79 -9.82
C LEU A 46 -5.22 17.10 -10.93
N LYS A 47 -5.92 16.06 -11.37
CA LYS A 47 -7.04 16.13 -12.33
C LYS A 47 -8.39 15.93 -11.66
N VAL A 48 -8.39 15.66 -10.37
CA VAL A 48 -9.58 15.46 -9.54
C VAL A 48 -9.52 16.39 -8.33
N LYS A 49 -10.69 16.66 -7.74
CA LYS A 49 -10.82 17.48 -6.53
C LYS A 49 -11.84 16.88 -5.57
N VAL A 50 -11.82 17.35 -4.34
CA VAL A 50 -12.85 17.02 -3.34
C VAL A 50 -14.23 17.40 -3.87
N GLY A 51 -15.19 16.49 -3.71
CA GLY A 51 -16.56 16.61 -4.24
C GLY A 51 -16.77 15.94 -5.60
N ASP A 52 -15.74 15.62 -6.35
CA ASP A 52 -15.87 14.89 -7.61
C ASP A 52 -16.28 13.43 -7.38
N LEU A 53 -17.00 12.87 -8.34
CA LEU A 53 -17.13 11.41 -8.46
C LEU A 53 -15.75 10.84 -8.83
N ALA A 54 -15.25 9.91 -8.02
CA ALA A 54 -13.95 9.28 -8.27
C ALA A 54 -13.94 8.56 -9.62
N PRO A 55 -12.95 8.82 -10.49
CA PRO A 55 -12.77 8.11 -11.76
C PRO A 55 -12.71 6.60 -11.54
N ASP A 56 -13.62 5.86 -12.19
CA ASP A 56 -13.67 4.40 -12.07
C ASP A 56 -12.50 3.74 -12.81
N PHE A 57 -12.10 2.57 -12.30
CA PHE A 57 -11.05 1.75 -12.90
C PHE A 57 -11.28 0.27 -12.59
N THR A 58 -10.66 -0.59 -13.37
CA THR A 58 -10.49 -2.01 -13.09
C THR A 58 -9.02 -2.34 -13.28
N LEU A 59 -8.38 -2.87 -12.23
CA LEU A 59 -6.96 -3.23 -12.23
C LEU A 59 -6.76 -4.66 -11.74
N PRO A 60 -5.80 -5.40 -12.32
CA PRO A 60 -5.43 -6.72 -11.84
C PRO A 60 -4.71 -6.63 -10.49
N SER A 61 -5.03 -7.58 -9.60
CA SER A 61 -4.41 -7.70 -8.28
C SER A 61 -3.34 -8.78 -8.22
N VAL A 62 -2.45 -8.65 -7.24
CA VAL A 62 -1.45 -9.69 -6.92
C VAL A 62 -2.12 -11.01 -6.48
N ALA A 63 -3.36 -10.96 -6.01
CA ALA A 63 -4.13 -12.15 -5.62
C ALA A 63 -4.68 -12.92 -6.84
N GLY A 64 -4.66 -12.33 -8.04
CA GLY A 64 -5.06 -12.98 -9.29
C GLY A 64 -6.46 -12.61 -9.79
N ASP A 65 -7.22 -11.82 -9.05
CA ASP A 65 -8.52 -11.27 -9.44
C ASP A 65 -8.39 -9.80 -9.87
N ASP A 66 -9.35 -9.34 -10.65
CA ASP A 66 -9.48 -7.94 -11.00
C ASP A 66 -10.29 -7.20 -9.93
N VAL A 67 -9.84 -6.00 -9.56
CA VAL A 67 -10.51 -5.12 -8.61
C VAL A 67 -11.03 -3.89 -9.33
N THR A 68 -12.36 -3.67 -9.25
CA THR A 68 -13.04 -2.49 -9.81
C THR A 68 -13.41 -1.53 -8.67
N LEU A 69 -13.06 -0.23 -8.78
CA LEU A 69 -13.38 0.73 -7.73
C LEU A 69 -14.88 0.78 -7.43
N SER A 70 -15.73 0.79 -8.45
CA SER A 70 -17.19 0.88 -8.28
C SER A 70 -17.82 -0.33 -7.58
N GLN A 71 -17.14 -1.47 -7.44
CA GLN A 71 -17.64 -2.61 -6.68
C GLN A 71 -17.87 -2.32 -5.18
N TYR A 72 -17.17 -1.30 -4.66
CA TYR A 72 -17.28 -0.84 -3.27
C TYR A 72 -18.40 0.19 -3.06
N ARG A 73 -18.95 0.75 -4.15
CA ARG A 73 -20.01 1.77 -4.05
C ARG A 73 -21.25 1.23 -3.36
N GLY A 74 -21.78 2.00 -2.43
CA GLY A 74 -22.90 1.59 -1.57
C GLY A 74 -22.52 0.65 -0.43
N LYS A 75 -21.27 0.19 -0.37
CA LYS A 75 -20.82 -0.84 0.59
C LYS A 75 -19.76 -0.33 1.55
N LYS A 76 -18.65 0.22 1.01
CA LYS A 76 -17.46 0.59 1.78
C LYS A 76 -16.97 1.98 1.42
N ASN A 77 -16.37 2.67 2.37
CA ASN A 77 -15.44 3.76 2.06
C ASN A 77 -14.17 3.18 1.44
N VAL A 78 -13.50 3.93 0.59
CA VAL A 78 -12.28 3.48 -0.08
C VAL A 78 -11.16 4.50 0.15
N VAL A 79 -9.98 4.02 0.51
CA VAL A 79 -8.75 4.81 0.46
C VAL A 79 -7.86 4.21 -0.62
N ILE A 80 -7.57 4.97 -1.66
CA ILE A 80 -6.57 4.58 -2.65
C ILE A 80 -5.22 5.08 -2.15
N SER A 81 -4.24 4.17 -2.04
CA SER A 81 -2.85 4.48 -1.71
C SER A 81 -1.98 4.28 -2.95
N PHE A 82 -1.71 5.38 -3.66
CA PHE A 82 -0.69 5.38 -4.71
C PHE A 82 0.69 5.42 -4.08
N VAL A 83 1.58 4.52 -4.52
CA VAL A 83 3.01 4.55 -4.18
C VAL A 83 3.85 4.56 -5.45
N PRO A 84 4.97 5.32 -5.45
CA PRO A 84 5.78 5.54 -6.65
C PRO A 84 6.31 4.28 -7.31
N ALA A 85 6.99 3.41 -6.56
CA ALA A 85 7.62 2.23 -7.14
C ALA A 85 7.89 1.15 -6.09
N ALA A 86 7.71 -0.10 -6.47
CA ALA A 86 8.17 -1.26 -5.71
C ALA A 86 9.69 -1.18 -5.47
N TRP A 87 10.17 -1.87 -4.44
CA TRP A 87 11.59 -1.99 -4.10
C TRP A 87 12.30 -0.66 -3.80
N THR A 88 11.56 0.36 -3.35
CA THR A 88 12.15 1.63 -2.87
C THR A 88 11.94 1.79 -1.36
N PRO A 89 12.82 2.55 -0.65
CA PRO A 89 12.83 2.57 0.81
C PRO A 89 11.48 2.97 1.43
N VAL A 90 10.96 4.13 1.04
CA VAL A 90 9.74 4.70 1.63
C VAL A 90 8.50 3.88 1.27
N CYS A 91 8.42 3.34 0.03
CA CYS A 91 7.30 2.49 -0.38
C CYS A 91 7.28 1.16 0.35
N SER A 92 8.47 0.55 0.56
CA SER A 92 8.64 -0.72 1.27
C SER A 92 8.32 -0.63 2.76
N ASP A 93 8.32 0.57 3.33
CA ASP A 93 7.97 0.85 4.72
C ASP A 93 6.52 1.35 4.87
N GLN A 94 5.98 2.05 3.87
CA GLN A 94 4.63 2.61 3.92
C GLN A 94 3.54 1.53 4.00
N TRP A 95 3.54 0.55 3.12
CA TRP A 95 2.47 -0.44 3.05
C TRP A 95 2.43 -1.38 4.25
N PRO A 96 3.54 -1.94 4.74
CA PRO A 96 3.53 -2.68 6.01
C PRO A 96 3.06 -1.83 7.20
N GLY A 97 3.34 -0.52 7.19
CA GLY A 97 2.87 0.42 8.21
C GLY A 97 1.36 0.46 8.35
N TYR A 98 0.59 0.21 7.28
CA TYR A 98 -0.87 0.14 7.37
C TYR A 98 -1.41 -1.07 8.15
N ASN A 99 -0.59 -2.09 8.40
CA ASN A 99 -0.99 -3.21 9.25
C ASN A 99 -1.26 -2.76 10.69
N ILE A 100 -0.56 -1.70 11.15
CA ILE A 100 -0.72 -1.13 12.50
C ILE A 100 -2.10 -0.49 12.67
N VAL A 101 -2.64 0.08 11.59
CA VAL A 101 -3.90 0.85 11.61
C VAL A 101 -5.08 0.11 10.96
N LYS A 102 -4.95 -1.21 10.73
CA LYS A 102 -6.02 -2.03 10.13
C LYS A 102 -7.35 -1.88 10.85
N GLN A 103 -7.33 -1.93 12.19
CA GLN A 103 -8.54 -1.80 13.01
C GLN A 103 -9.30 -0.51 12.72
N MET A 104 -8.61 0.59 12.48
CA MET A 104 -9.20 1.88 12.14
C MET A 104 -9.95 1.83 10.80
N PHE A 105 -9.45 1.09 9.80
CA PHE A 105 -10.17 0.88 8.56
C PHE A 105 -11.43 0.05 8.78
N ASP A 106 -11.35 -1.01 9.59
CA ASP A 106 -12.49 -1.86 9.92
C ASP A 106 -13.59 -1.06 10.65
N GLU A 107 -13.22 -0.25 11.65
CA GLU A 107 -14.15 0.60 12.44
C GLU A 107 -14.81 1.70 11.59
N ASN A 108 -14.15 2.15 10.52
CA ASN A 108 -14.67 3.16 9.60
C ASN A 108 -15.30 2.57 8.34
N ASP A 109 -15.56 1.24 8.33
CA ASP A 109 -16.14 0.53 7.20
C ASP A 109 -15.43 0.87 5.88
N ALA A 110 -14.10 0.91 5.92
CA ALA A 110 -13.22 1.32 4.85
C ALA A 110 -12.35 0.16 4.33
N VAL A 111 -11.97 0.25 3.06
CA VAL A 111 -10.98 -0.60 2.42
C VAL A 111 -9.82 0.25 1.92
N LEU A 112 -8.61 -0.28 2.02
CA LEU A 112 -7.43 0.29 1.40
C LEU A 112 -7.16 -0.43 0.07
N LEU A 113 -6.83 0.30 -0.99
CA LEU A 113 -6.37 -0.23 -2.27
C LEU A 113 -4.97 0.31 -2.53
N GLY A 114 -3.96 -0.56 -2.51
CA GLY A 114 -2.58 -0.19 -2.85
C GLY A 114 -2.39 -0.23 -4.37
N ILE A 115 -1.96 0.87 -4.98
CA ILE A 115 -1.76 0.97 -6.43
C ILE A 115 -0.34 1.46 -6.73
N THR A 116 0.30 0.82 -7.69
CA THR A 116 1.56 1.27 -8.29
C THR A 116 1.57 0.96 -9.78
N VAL A 117 2.43 1.63 -10.54
CA VAL A 117 2.62 1.40 -11.99
C VAL A 117 3.50 0.17 -12.30
N ASP A 118 3.93 -0.57 -11.28
CA ASP A 118 4.73 -1.78 -11.46
C ASP A 118 3.89 -2.95 -12.00
N ASN A 119 4.53 -3.88 -12.72
CA ASN A 119 3.87 -5.08 -13.19
C ASN A 119 3.62 -6.13 -12.09
N LEU A 120 2.68 -7.03 -12.32
CA LEU A 120 2.28 -8.06 -11.34
C LEU A 120 3.44 -8.94 -10.85
N PRO A 121 4.37 -9.47 -11.68
CA PRO A 121 5.49 -10.25 -11.16
C PRO A 121 6.38 -9.48 -10.19
N THR A 122 6.64 -8.20 -10.46
CA THR A 122 7.38 -7.30 -9.57
C THR A 122 6.65 -7.11 -8.24
N LEU A 123 5.34 -6.82 -8.30
CA LEU A 123 4.51 -6.64 -7.10
C LEU A 123 4.40 -7.92 -6.28
N TYR A 124 4.23 -9.06 -6.94
CA TYR A 124 4.20 -10.36 -6.26
C TYR A 124 5.48 -10.62 -5.47
N ALA A 125 6.63 -10.46 -6.11
CA ALA A 125 7.92 -10.66 -5.46
C ALA A 125 8.13 -9.68 -4.30
N TRP A 126 7.80 -8.40 -4.51
CA TRP A 126 7.95 -7.35 -3.50
C TRP A 126 7.03 -7.56 -2.28
N THR A 127 5.73 -7.82 -2.50
CA THR A 127 4.78 -8.04 -1.39
C THR A 127 5.10 -9.30 -0.59
N LYS A 128 5.64 -10.34 -1.22
CA LYS A 128 6.13 -11.54 -0.52
C LYS A 128 7.25 -11.22 0.48
N GLN A 129 8.11 -10.25 0.18
CA GLN A 129 9.19 -9.82 1.07
C GLN A 129 8.69 -8.94 2.22
N MET A 130 7.62 -8.16 1.99
CA MET A 130 6.99 -7.32 3.03
C MET A 130 6.21 -8.12 4.07
N GLY A 131 5.88 -9.40 3.79
CA GLY A 131 4.98 -10.18 4.61
C GLY A 131 3.50 -9.95 4.26
N HIS A 132 2.61 -10.26 5.21
CA HIS A 132 1.17 -10.15 4.97
C HIS A 132 0.69 -8.70 4.89
N LEU A 133 0.00 -8.38 3.77
CA LEU A 133 -0.79 -7.16 3.62
C LEU A 133 -2.27 -7.55 3.63
N TRP A 134 -3.09 -6.86 4.42
CA TRP A 134 -4.52 -7.17 4.57
C TRP A 134 -5.40 -6.55 3.46
N PHE A 135 -4.83 -5.77 2.56
CA PHE A 135 -5.52 -5.05 1.49
C PHE A 135 -5.04 -5.49 0.10
N PRO A 136 -5.86 -5.33 -0.95
CA PRO A 136 -5.47 -5.61 -2.32
C PRO A 136 -4.33 -4.72 -2.80
N VAL A 137 -3.36 -5.33 -3.49
CA VAL A 137 -2.28 -4.64 -4.19
C VAL A 137 -2.51 -4.78 -5.69
N LEU A 138 -2.61 -3.65 -6.38
CA LEU A 138 -3.08 -3.53 -7.75
C LEU A 138 -1.99 -2.96 -8.65
N SER A 139 -1.98 -3.44 -9.90
CA SER A 139 -1.01 -3.05 -10.92
C SER A 139 -1.64 -2.11 -11.94
N ASP A 140 -1.19 -0.86 -11.99
CA ASP A 140 -1.52 0.13 -13.03
C ASP A 140 -0.44 0.17 -14.11
N PHE A 141 0.07 -1.03 -14.47
CA PHE A 141 1.19 -1.18 -15.40
C PHE A 141 0.79 -0.93 -16.85
N TRP A 142 -0.41 -1.39 -17.27
CA TRP A 142 -0.82 -1.26 -18.66
C TRP A 142 -2.33 -0.95 -18.83
N PRO A 143 -2.70 0.07 -19.64
CA PRO A 143 -1.80 1.12 -20.20
C PRO A 143 -1.05 1.84 -19.08
N HIS A 144 0.22 2.14 -19.30
CA HIS A 144 1.13 2.58 -18.24
C HIS A 144 0.61 3.78 -17.45
N GLY A 145 0.33 3.57 -16.15
CA GLY A 145 -0.13 4.62 -15.24
C GLY A 145 -1.48 5.22 -15.61
N ALA A 146 -2.34 4.51 -16.36
CA ALA A 146 -3.59 5.07 -16.86
C ALA A 146 -4.53 5.51 -15.73
N VAL A 147 -4.53 4.82 -14.59
CA VAL A 147 -5.32 5.22 -13.43
C VAL A 147 -4.66 6.39 -12.71
N ALA A 148 -3.34 6.34 -12.46
CA ALA A 148 -2.60 7.46 -11.90
C ALA A 148 -2.76 8.73 -12.74
N GLU A 149 -2.77 8.62 -14.07
CA GLU A 149 -3.02 9.73 -15.00
C GLU A 149 -4.44 10.30 -14.87
N LYS A 150 -5.47 9.46 -14.74
CA LYS A 150 -6.86 9.91 -14.52
C LYS A 150 -7.00 10.74 -13.25
N TYR A 151 -6.29 10.38 -12.19
CA TYR A 151 -6.28 11.13 -10.92
C TYR A 151 -5.33 12.33 -10.95
N GLY A 152 -4.43 12.42 -11.95
CA GLY A 152 -3.43 13.48 -12.05
C GLY A 152 -2.30 13.31 -11.04
N VAL A 153 -1.97 12.06 -10.73
CA VAL A 153 -0.86 11.68 -9.84
C VAL A 153 0.24 10.90 -10.57
N LEU A 154 0.21 10.81 -11.89
CA LEU A 154 1.30 10.27 -12.68
C LEU A 154 2.37 11.35 -12.89
N ARG A 155 3.60 11.06 -12.52
CA ARG A 155 4.77 11.96 -12.68
C ARG A 155 5.35 11.84 -14.09
N PRO A 156 6.06 12.87 -14.60
CA PRO A 156 6.76 12.80 -15.89
C PRO A 156 7.78 11.66 -15.97
N SER A 157 8.29 11.20 -14.84
CA SER A 157 9.21 10.05 -14.75
C SER A 157 8.52 8.69 -14.94
N GLY A 158 7.19 8.66 -15.08
CA GLY A 158 6.42 7.44 -15.29
C GLY A 158 6.02 6.69 -14.02
N VAL A 159 6.41 7.15 -12.83
CA VAL A 159 5.93 6.61 -11.55
C VAL A 159 4.78 7.46 -11.00
N SER A 160 3.99 6.92 -10.07
CA SER A 160 2.97 7.73 -9.40
C SER A 160 3.56 8.64 -8.33
N GLU A 161 2.81 9.68 -7.95
CA GLU A 161 3.03 10.38 -6.69
C GLU A 161 2.77 9.44 -5.50
N ARG A 162 3.20 9.87 -4.33
CA ARG A 162 2.75 9.31 -3.05
C ARG A 162 1.46 10.01 -2.64
N ALA A 163 0.32 9.40 -2.95
CA ALA A 163 -0.97 10.03 -2.75
C ALA A 163 -1.98 9.10 -2.07
N LEU A 164 -2.80 9.68 -1.19
CA LEU A 164 -3.99 9.05 -0.62
C LEU A 164 -5.24 9.75 -1.14
N ILE A 165 -6.16 8.99 -1.71
CA ILE A 165 -7.46 9.50 -2.17
C ILE A 165 -8.54 8.85 -1.33
N PHE A 166 -9.28 9.64 -0.58
CA PHE A 166 -10.36 9.19 0.30
C PHE A 166 -11.71 9.32 -0.40
N ILE A 167 -12.43 8.23 -0.53
CA ILE A 167 -13.67 8.13 -1.30
C ILE A 167 -14.76 7.54 -0.41
N ASN A 168 -15.90 8.22 -0.29
CA ASN A 168 -17.00 7.72 0.51
C ASN A 168 -17.81 6.62 -0.23
N LYS A 169 -18.76 5.99 0.47
CA LYS A 169 -19.64 4.94 -0.07
C LYS A 169 -20.43 5.37 -1.31
N LYS A 170 -20.63 6.69 -1.53
CA LYS A 170 -21.30 7.19 -2.74
C LYS A 170 -20.36 7.30 -3.93
N GLY A 171 -19.06 7.01 -3.74
CA GLY A 171 -18.03 7.16 -4.76
C GLY A 171 -17.49 8.59 -4.88
N ILE A 172 -17.80 9.46 -3.93
CA ILE A 172 -17.39 10.88 -3.96
C ILE A 172 -16.09 11.04 -3.18
N ILE A 173 -15.13 11.75 -3.79
CA ILE A 173 -13.85 12.09 -3.17
C ILE A 173 -14.10 13.04 -1.98
N GLN A 174 -13.61 12.67 -0.81
CA GLN A 174 -13.77 13.42 0.44
C GLN A 174 -12.49 14.16 0.83
N ASP A 175 -11.33 13.61 0.48
CA ASP A 175 -10.03 14.21 0.74
C ASP A 175 -9.00 13.70 -0.24
N ILE A 176 -7.95 14.49 -0.50
CA ILE A 176 -6.82 14.16 -1.35
C ILE A 176 -5.55 14.63 -0.64
N GLN A 177 -4.66 13.71 -0.35
CA GLN A 177 -3.38 13.98 0.31
C GLN A 177 -2.25 13.55 -0.63
N VAL A 178 -1.55 14.51 -1.24
CA VAL A 178 -0.33 14.27 -2.00
C VAL A 178 0.86 14.63 -1.11
N SER A 179 1.61 13.62 -0.71
CA SER A 179 2.76 13.78 0.19
C SER A 179 4.04 14.00 -0.60
N ASP A 180 5.05 14.58 0.04
CA ASP A 180 6.42 14.52 -0.45
C ASP A 180 6.80 13.05 -0.74
N ILE A 181 7.28 12.79 -1.95
CA ILE A 181 7.63 11.43 -2.40
C ILE A 181 8.69 10.78 -1.48
N ASN A 182 9.50 11.60 -0.81
CA ASN A 182 10.62 11.17 0.04
C ASN A 182 10.18 10.82 1.49
N VAL A 183 8.90 11.06 1.85
CA VAL A 183 8.38 10.90 3.21
C VAL A 183 7.09 10.09 3.19
N ARG A 184 6.88 9.21 4.19
CA ARG A 184 5.61 8.50 4.34
C ARG A 184 4.46 9.47 4.66
N PRO A 185 3.23 9.16 4.20
CA PRO A 185 2.04 9.84 4.69
C PRO A 185 1.89 9.68 6.21
N ASP A 186 1.35 10.70 6.85
CA ASP A 186 1.05 10.65 8.28
C ASP A 186 -0.18 9.74 8.54
N LEU A 187 0.03 8.65 9.27
CA LEU A 187 -1.02 7.72 9.66
C LEU A 187 -2.08 8.36 10.57
N ALA A 188 -1.70 9.33 11.41
CA ALA A 188 -2.65 10.04 12.26
C ALA A 188 -3.59 10.94 11.44
N GLN A 189 -3.07 11.57 10.39
CA GLN A 189 -3.88 12.34 9.45
C GLN A 189 -4.83 11.42 8.66
N CYS A 190 -4.35 10.26 8.22
CA CYS A 190 -5.17 9.24 7.57
C CYS A 190 -6.33 8.80 8.48
N ALA A 191 -6.05 8.53 9.77
CA ALA A 191 -7.02 8.20 10.80
C ALA A 191 -8.11 9.27 10.93
N THR A 192 -7.68 10.49 11.15
CA THR A 192 -8.59 11.64 11.32
C THR A 192 -9.51 11.84 10.12
N THR A 193 -8.99 11.63 8.90
CA THR A 193 -9.79 11.74 7.68
C THR A 193 -10.84 10.64 7.59
N LEU A 194 -10.48 9.39 7.88
CA LEU A 194 -11.43 8.27 7.91
C LEU A 194 -12.56 8.48 8.90
N GLU A 195 -12.25 8.95 10.13
CA GLU A 195 -13.26 9.26 11.14
C GLU A 195 -14.26 10.34 10.70
N LYS A 196 -13.78 11.35 9.95
CA LYS A 196 -14.64 12.41 9.39
C LYS A 196 -15.60 11.91 8.31
N MET A 197 -15.22 10.88 7.57
CA MET A 197 -16.05 10.32 6.49
C MET A 197 -17.29 9.57 6.99
N ASN A 198 -17.33 9.19 8.26
CA ASN A 198 -18.44 8.48 8.87
C ASN A 198 -19.43 9.38 9.61
N LYS A 199 -19.15 10.70 9.67
CA LYS A 199 -20.05 11.71 10.28
C LYS A 199 -20.98 12.31 9.23
#